data_d518219ba7fb0f0e969ab15edb04cd64
#
_entry.id   d518219ba7fb0f0e969ab15edb04cd64
#
_cell.length_a   1.000
_cell.length_b   1.000
_cell.length_c   1.000
_cell.angle_alpha   90.00
_cell.angle_beta   90.00
_cell.angle_gamma   90.00
#
_symmetry.space_group_name_H-M   'P 1'
#
loop_
_entity.id
_entity.type
_entity.pdbx_description
1 polymer ?
#
loop_
_entity_poly.entity_id
_entity_poly.type
_entity_poly.pdbx_seq_one_letter_code
_entity_poly.pdbx_strand_id
1 'polypeptide(L)'
;KISRITSLADDIALNLAVADVRMEAPIPGKPAVGIEVPNHKKTPVYIRSIFESQSFLRMTSPLGIALGKDIAGVAQVTDLCKMPHLLIAGSTGSGKSVCVNSIIMSLLFRSSPEDVKLLLIDPKVVELAEYNGIPHLLMPVVTEPRKAAGALGSAVQEMERRYRLFAENNVRDIKSFNKLAAEQPELEKMPYIAIIIDELADLMMVVGKDVEDSICRIAQKARAAGMHLIVATQRPSVDVITGLIKANIPSRIAFAVSSQVDSRTILDGSGAEKLLGMGDMLFMPVGAPKPTRIQGTFVRDEEISRVLDFIKQSGTVQYDEAMIEAMEKHAIQDGKKGSGGADSDEDPDTDPMFKQAVEVVIDAGQAATSLLQRRCKLGYARAARIMDEMEQKGIIGPYEGAKPRAVLISRQQWLEMQMNQPEE
;
A
#
# COMPACT_ATOMS: atom_id res chain seq x y z
N LYS A 1 -24.79 33.21 22.25
CA LYS A 1 -24.38 31.80 22.29
C LYS A 1 -23.85 31.41 20.90
N ILE A 2 -22.75 30.65 20.84
CA ILE A 2 -22.13 30.19 19.59
C ILE A 2 -23.14 29.49 18.71
N SER A 3 -23.99 28.64 19.30
CA SER A 3 -25.05 27.91 18.59
C SER A 3 -26.01 28.80 17.78
N ARG A 4 -26.24 30.05 18.21
CA ARG A 4 -27.05 31.02 17.43
C ARG A 4 -26.31 31.53 16.19
N ILE A 5 -25.00 31.60 16.25
CA ILE A 5 -24.19 32.05 15.09
C ILE A 5 -24.08 30.85 14.10
N THR A 6 -23.79 29.65 14.60
CA THR A 6 -23.68 28.47 13.71
C THR A 6 -24.99 28.10 13.04
N SER A 7 -26.16 28.39 13.65
CA SER A 7 -27.46 28.15 13.02
C SER A 7 -27.79 29.14 11.88
N LEU A 8 -27.01 30.20 11.71
CA LEU A 8 -27.19 31.17 10.61
C LEU A 8 -26.37 30.81 9.35
N ALA A 9 -25.72 29.64 9.32
CA ALA A 9 -24.87 29.25 8.20
C ALA A 9 -25.61 29.27 6.86
N ASP A 10 -26.83 28.70 6.82
CA ASP A 10 -27.63 28.64 5.61
C ASP A 10 -28.12 30.02 5.16
N ASP A 11 -28.48 30.90 6.10
CA ASP A 11 -28.87 32.26 5.82
C ASP A 11 -27.69 33.09 5.25
N ILE A 12 -26.48 32.85 5.80
CA ILE A 12 -25.26 33.53 5.31
C ILE A 12 -24.92 33.02 3.91
N ALA A 13 -24.99 31.70 3.68
CA ALA A 13 -24.75 31.10 2.37
C ALA A 13 -25.71 31.66 1.30
N LEU A 14 -27.01 31.78 1.64
CA LEU A 14 -28.02 32.36 0.78
C LEU A 14 -27.70 33.81 0.44
N ASN A 15 -27.38 34.63 1.45
CA ASN A 15 -27.08 36.05 1.23
C ASN A 15 -25.80 36.29 0.42
N LEU A 16 -24.84 35.38 0.51
CA LEU A 16 -23.58 35.41 -0.26
C LEU A 16 -23.65 34.70 -1.60
N ALA A 17 -24.80 34.11 -1.94
CA ALA A 17 -25.03 33.36 -3.16
C ALA A 17 -23.99 32.22 -3.36
N VAL A 18 -23.66 31.52 -2.27
CA VAL A 18 -22.76 30.35 -2.27
C VAL A 18 -23.53 29.09 -1.84
N ALA A 19 -23.03 27.92 -2.21
CA ALA A 19 -23.70 26.66 -1.91
C ALA A 19 -23.73 26.32 -0.41
N ASP A 20 -22.63 26.59 0.30
CA ASP A 20 -22.52 26.40 1.75
C ASP A 20 -21.39 27.29 2.32
N VAL A 21 -21.42 27.52 3.62
CA VAL A 21 -20.32 28.18 4.38
C VAL A 21 -19.91 27.27 5.55
N ARG A 22 -18.62 27.20 5.84
CA ARG A 22 -18.12 26.48 7.01
C ARG A 22 -17.87 27.47 8.15
N MET A 23 -18.36 27.11 9.34
CA MET A 23 -18.13 27.91 10.53
C MET A 23 -17.10 27.26 11.46
N GLU A 24 -16.04 27.99 11.79
CA GLU A 24 -15.02 27.63 12.78
C GLU A 24 -15.26 28.40 14.07
N ALA A 25 -15.79 27.76 15.09
CA ALA A 25 -16.18 28.42 16.33
C ALA A 25 -15.71 27.67 17.59
N PRO A 26 -14.78 28.22 18.39
CA PRO A 26 -13.94 29.37 18.12
C PRO A 26 -12.79 29.05 17.15
N ILE A 27 -12.19 30.07 16.55
CA ILE A 27 -10.91 29.93 15.85
C ILE A 27 -9.84 29.56 16.88
N PRO A 28 -9.00 28.53 16.65
CA PRO A 28 -7.94 28.17 17.58
C PRO A 28 -7.04 29.37 17.95
N GLY A 29 -6.90 29.64 19.26
CA GLY A 29 -6.08 30.71 19.77
C GLY A 29 -6.65 32.16 19.61
N LYS A 30 -7.91 32.32 19.12
CA LYS A 30 -8.55 33.61 18.95
C LYS A 30 -9.97 33.62 19.54
N PRO A 31 -10.38 34.68 20.24
CA PRO A 31 -11.76 34.83 20.73
C PRO A 31 -12.70 35.32 19.60
N ALA A 32 -12.73 34.58 18.48
CA ALA A 32 -13.47 34.95 17.29
C ALA A 32 -14.11 33.69 16.64
N VAL A 33 -15.15 33.92 15.84
CA VAL A 33 -15.77 32.91 14.97
C VAL A 33 -15.28 33.17 13.54
N GLY A 34 -14.79 32.14 12.89
CA GLY A 34 -14.43 32.17 11.48
C GLY A 34 -15.61 31.73 10.61
N ILE A 35 -15.85 32.43 9.53
CA ILE A 35 -16.79 32.09 8.49
C ILE A 35 -15.98 31.89 7.21
N GLU A 36 -15.88 30.65 6.77
CA GLU A 36 -15.17 30.27 5.55
C GLU A 36 -16.17 30.29 4.37
N VAL A 37 -15.95 31.22 3.45
CA VAL A 37 -16.79 31.41 2.27
C VAL A 37 -16.04 30.94 1.03
N PRO A 38 -16.65 30.08 0.18
CA PRO A 38 -16.02 29.63 -1.06
C PRO A 38 -15.67 30.79 -2.00
N ASN A 39 -14.50 30.75 -2.62
CA ASN A 39 -14.13 31.70 -3.64
C ASN A 39 -14.94 31.46 -4.94
N HIS A 40 -15.42 32.53 -5.57
CA HIS A 40 -16.07 32.45 -6.88
C HIS A 40 -15.12 31.88 -7.95
N LYS A 41 -13.85 32.28 -7.95
CA LYS A 41 -12.82 31.78 -8.85
C LYS A 41 -11.89 30.85 -8.08
N LYS A 42 -11.96 29.56 -8.40
CA LYS A 42 -11.07 28.53 -7.81
C LYS A 42 -9.72 28.52 -8.55
N THR A 43 -8.64 28.48 -7.80
CA THR A 43 -7.28 28.38 -8.35
C THR A 43 -6.64 27.07 -7.86
N PRO A 44 -6.13 26.21 -8.75
CA PRO A 44 -5.48 24.98 -8.33
C PRO A 44 -4.18 25.26 -7.56
N VAL A 45 -3.90 24.44 -6.56
CA VAL A 45 -2.64 24.47 -5.81
C VAL A 45 -1.71 23.43 -6.44
N TYR A 46 -0.83 23.86 -7.35
CA TYR A 46 0.11 22.94 -7.97
C TYR A 46 1.14 22.40 -6.98
N ILE A 47 1.46 21.12 -7.05
CA ILE A 47 2.42 20.45 -6.17
C ILE A 47 3.79 21.13 -6.19
N ARG A 48 4.23 21.61 -7.36
CA ARG A 48 5.48 22.36 -7.52
C ARG A 48 5.57 23.55 -6.58
N SER A 49 4.48 24.30 -6.38
CA SER A 49 4.47 25.45 -5.48
C SER A 49 4.71 25.08 -4.01
N ILE A 50 4.41 23.84 -3.63
CA ILE A 50 4.70 23.33 -2.30
C ILE A 50 6.14 22.82 -2.23
N PHE A 51 6.63 22.12 -3.25
CA PHE A 51 8.02 21.66 -3.31
C PHE A 51 9.03 22.83 -3.24
N GLU A 52 8.71 23.97 -3.86
CA GLU A 52 9.52 25.19 -3.83
C GLU A 52 9.34 26.01 -2.52
N SER A 53 8.41 25.63 -1.65
CA SER A 53 8.18 26.33 -0.39
C SER A 53 9.30 26.12 0.62
N GLN A 54 9.57 27.14 1.45
CA GLN A 54 10.57 27.06 2.51
C GLN A 54 10.26 25.91 3.51
N SER A 55 8.99 25.62 3.75
CA SER A 55 8.55 24.54 4.63
C SER A 55 8.99 23.18 4.11
N PHE A 56 8.88 22.94 2.79
CA PHE A 56 9.28 21.68 2.18
C PHE A 56 10.80 21.57 2.02
N LEU A 57 11.47 22.65 1.60
CA LEU A 57 12.92 22.67 1.39
C LEU A 57 13.71 22.45 2.69
N ARG A 58 13.23 22.97 3.82
CA ARG A 58 13.88 22.81 5.13
C ARG A 58 13.62 21.44 5.78
N MET A 59 12.74 20.65 5.21
CA MET A 59 12.45 19.32 5.75
C MET A 59 13.64 18.38 5.49
N THR A 60 14.14 17.72 6.50
CA THR A 60 15.29 16.79 6.41
C THR A 60 14.86 15.33 6.28
N SER A 61 13.61 15.01 6.62
CA SER A 61 13.09 13.65 6.56
C SER A 61 12.95 13.15 5.12
N PRO A 62 13.34 11.93 4.80
CA PRO A 62 13.10 11.32 3.50
C PRO A 62 11.60 11.06 3.24
N LEU A 63 10.79 11.04 4.29
CA LEU A 63 9.34 10.78 4.23
C LEU A 63 8.49 12.05 4.33
N GLY A 64 9.04 13.19 3.89
CA GLY A 64 8.32 14.44 3.81
C GLY A 64 7.31 14.46 2.66
N ILE A 65 6.07 14.87 2.95
CA ILE A 65 4.98 14.93 1.96
C ILE A 65 4.38 16.34 1.87
N ALA A 66 4.05 16.73 0.65
CA ALA A 66 3.37 17.97 0.33
C ALA A 66 1.86 17.77 0.40
N LEU A 67 1.17 18.44 1.33
CA LEU A 67 -0.28 18.33 1.45
C LEU A 67 -1.02 19.37 0.61
N GLY A 68 -0.61 20.64 0.67
CA GLY A 68 -1.30 21.70 -0.03
C GLY A 68 -1.11 23.08 0.61
N LYS A 69 -2.16 23.90 0.58
CA LYS A 69 -2.20 25.19 1.25
C LYS A 69 -3.41 25.29 2.18
N ASP A 70 -3.20 25.92 3.34
CA ASP A 70 -4.31 26.24 4.22
C ASP A 70 -5.11 27.46 3.71
N ILE A 71 -6.15 27.84 4.46
CA ILE A 71 -7.02 28.98 4.13
C ILE A 71 -6.28 30.34 4.09
N ALA A 72 -5.11 30.44 4.73
CA ALA A 72 -4.26 31.61 4.68
C ALA A 72 -3.25 31.57 3.51
N GLY A 73 -3.26 30.52 2.71
CA GLY A 73 -2.32 30.33 1.59
C GLY A 73 -0.95 29.81 2.01
N VAL A 74 -0.78 29.42 3.27
CA VAL A 74 0.48 28.88 3.80
C VAL A 74 0.65 27.43 3.38
N ALA A 75 1.84 27.10 2.86
CA ALA A 75 2.17 25.74 2.45
C ALA A 75 2.14 24.78 3.66
N GLN A 76 1.35 23.72 3.54
CA GLN A 76 1.20 22.66 4.52
C GLN A 76 1.97 21.42 4.04
N VAL A 77 2.93 21.02 4.86
CA VAL A 77 3.77 19.83 4.65
C VAL A 77 3.76 18.99 5.92
N THR A 78 3.94 17.70 5.77
CA THR A 78 4.01 16.80 6.93
C THR A 78 5.06 15.71 6.70
N ASP A 79 5.34 14.93 7.73
CA ASP A 79 6.37 13.91 7.76
C ASP A 79 5.77 12.60 8.27
N LEU A 80 5.83 11.53 7.49
CA LEU A 80 5.33 10.22 7.89
C LEU A 80 6.07 9.65 9.11
N CYS A 81 7.33 10.04 9.35
CA CYS A 81 8.02 9.64 10.59
C CYS A 81 7.32 10.20 11.84
N LYS A 82 6.71 11.39 11.75
CA LYS A 82 5.96 12.03 12.84
C LYS A 82 4.50 11.57 12.87
N MET A 83 3.96 11.22 11.73
CA MET A 83 2.60 10.76 11.49
C MET A 83 2.66 9.37 10.85
N PRO A 84 2.98 8.31 11.61
CA PRO A 84 3.46 7.05 11.05
C PRO A 84 2.46 6.36 10.13
N HIS A 85 1.16 6.57 10.35
CA HIS A 85 0.11 5.97 9.54
C HIS A 85 -0.97 7.00 9.26
N LEU A 86 -1.53 6.96 8.05
CA LEU A 86 -2.48 7.92 7.54
C LEU A 86 -3.68 7.21 6.91
N LEU A 87 -4.87 7.59 7.36
CA LEU A 87 -6.13 7.20 6.73
C LEU A 87 -6.64 8.34 5.85
N ILE A 88 -6.98 8.05 4.60
CA ILE A 88 -7.50 9.00 3.62
C ILE A 88 -8.86 8.53 3.13
N ALA A 89 -9.91 9.31 3.31
CA ALA A 89 -11.23 8.91 2.83
C ALA A 89 -11.99 10.09 2.22
N GLY A 90 -12.88 9.76 1.27
CA GLY A 90 -13.74 10.74 0.59
C GLY A 90 -14.46 10.14 -0.60
N SER A 91 -15.54 10.78 -1.04
CA SER A 91 -16.35 10.33 -2.18
C SER A 91 -15.56 10.38 -3.50
N THR A 92 -16.03 9.66 -4.51
CA THR A 92 -15.47 9.71 -5.87
C THR A 92 -15.44 11.15 -6.39
N GLY A 93 -14.32 11.56 -7.00
CA GLY A 93 -14.13 12.91 -7.51
C GLY A 93 -13.81 13.98 -6.45
N SER A 94 -13.69 13.59 -5.17
CA SER A 94 -13.38 14.53 -4.09
C SER A 94 -11.92 15.01 -4.07
N GLY A 95 -11.00 14.28 -4.75
CA GLY A 95 -9.57 14.57 -4.80
C GLY A 95 -8.68 13.53 -4.09
N LYS A 96 -9.25 12.41 -3.61
CA LYS A 96 -8.53 11.34 -2.92
C LYS A 96 -7.36 10.79 -3.73
N SER A 97 -7.60 10.37 -4.97
CA SER A 97 -6.56 9.76 -5.84
C SER A 97 -5.45 10.76 -6.16
N VAL A 98 -5.80 12.02 -6.42
CA VAL A 98 -4.79 13.08 -6.63
C VAL A 98 -3.93 13.29 -5.37
N CYS A 99 -4.52 13.20 -4.19
CA CYS A 99 -3.75 13.27 -2.93
C CYS A 99 -2.80 12.07 -2.77
N VAL A 100 -3.26 10.85 -3.05
CA VAL A 100 -2.40 9.65 -3.02
C VAL A 100 -1.23 9.80 -3.99
N ASN A 101 -1.49 10.21 -5.23
CA ASN A 101 -0.47 10.49 -6.22
C ASN A 101 0.49 11.60 -5.76
N SER A 102 -0.02 12.67 -5.15
CA SER A 102 0.82 13.75 -4.60
C SER A 102 1.73 13.28 -3.47
N ILE A 103 1.27 12.34 -2.64
CA ILE A 103 2.09 11.70 -1.60
C ILE A 103 3.21 10.89 -2.24
N ILE A 104 2.89 10.02 -3.21
CA ILE A 104 3.88 9.22 -3.92
C ILE A 104 4.90 10.13 -4.61
N MET A 105 4.44 11.15 -5.36
CA MET A 105 5.32 12.13 -6.00
C MET A 105 6.24 12.84 -5.01
N SER A 106 5.75 13.17 -3.81
CA SER A 106 6.56 13.79 -2.76
C SER A 106 7.71 12.87 -2.30
N LEU A 107 7.42 11.57 -2.14
CA LEU A 107 8.43 10.57 -1.77
C LEU A 107 9.45 10.39 -2.88
N LEU A 108 9.00 10.24 -4.13
CA LEU A 108 9.87 10.05 -5.30
C LEU A 108 10.75 11.30 -5.59
N PHE A 109 10.21 12.50 -5.37
CA PHE A 109 10.95 13.74 -5.56
C PHE A 109 12.08 13.91 -4.52
N ARG A 110 11.92 13.32 -3.34
CA ARG A 110 12.75 13.59 -2.18
C ARG A 110 13.77 12.51 -1.91
N SER A 111 13.50 11.27 -2.28
CA SER A 111 14.23 10.10 -1.78
C SER A 111 14.63 9.15 -2.90
N SER A 112 15.82 8.61 -2.80
CA SER A 112 16.30 7.52 -3.65
C SER A 112 15.67 6.17 -3.27
N PRO A 113 15.76 5.15 -4.13
CA PRO A 113 15.32 3.79 -3.80
C PRO A 113 16.06 3.15 -2.62
N GLU A 114 17.23 3.67 -2.26
CA GLU A 114 18.02 3.25 -1.10
C GLU A 114 17.50 3.86 0.21
N ASP A 115 16.78 4.98 0.11
CA ASP A 115 16.19 5.66 1.27
C ASP A 115 14.75 5.23 1.52
N VAL A 116 13.96 5.07 0.45
CA VAL A 116 12.53 4.77 0.52
C VAL A 116 12.15 3.72 -0.51
N LYS A 117 11.47 2.69 -0.05
CA LYS A 117 10.81 1.69 -0.88
C LYS A 117 9.30 1.80 -0.75
N LEU A 118 8.59 1.36 -1.79
CA LEU A 118 7.13 1.43 -1.88
C LEU A 118 6.55 0.02 -2.03
N LEU A 119 5.48 -0.25 -1.29
CA LEU A 119 4.57 -1.37 -1.52
C LEU A 119 3.21 -0.77 -1.91
N LEU A 120 2.80 -0.94 -3.16
CA LEU A 120 1.59 -0.36 -3.71
C LEU A 120 0.53 -1.43 -3.92
N ILE A 121 -0.69 -1.17 -3.43
CA ILE A 121 -1.85 -2.07 -3.52
C ILE A 121 -2.99 -1.29 -4.18
N ASP A 122 -3.39 -1.73 -5.38
CA ASP A 122 -4.46 -1.13 -6.18
C ASP A 122 -5.42 -2.20 -6.72
N PRO A 123 -6.43 -2.58 -5.94
CA PRO A 123 -7.37 -3.63 -6.35
C PRO A 123 -8.25 -3.24 -7.55
N LYS A 124 -8.28 -1.97 -7.93
CA LYS A 124 -9.04 -1.49 -9.10
C LYS A 124 -8.26 -1.46 -10.40
N VAL A 125 -6.92 -1.53 -10.34
CA VAL A 125 -6.01 -1.44 -11.50
C VAL A 125 -6.20 -0.12 -12.29
N VAL A 126 -6.43 0.99 -11.60
CA VAL A 126 -6.74 2.28 -12.25
C VAL A 126 -5.72 3.35 -11.90
N GLU A 127 -5.38 3.49 -10.62
CA GLU A 127 -4.68 4.67 -10.11
C GLU A 127 -3.16 4.47 -9.97
N LEU A 128 -2.70 3.25 -9.64
CA LEU A 128 -1.31 3.01 -9.29
C LEU A 128 -0.55 2.11 -10.28
N ALA A 129 -1.22 1.58 -11.30
CA ALA A 129 -0.62 0.66 -12.28
C ALA A 129 0.56 1.29 -13.06
N GLU A 130 0.54 2.60 -13.30
CA GLU A 130 1.59 3.32 -14.02
C GLU A 130 2.94 3.38 -13.27
N TYR A 131 2.91 3.19 -11.94
CA TYR A 131 4.12 3.12 -11.10
C TYR A 131 4.92 1.83 -11.29
N ASN A 132 4.39 0.81 -11.96
CA ASN A 132 5.14 -0.40 -12.26
C ASN A 132 6.42 -0.07 -13.02
N GLY A 133 7.52 -0.69 -12.58
CA GLY A 133 8.82 -0.51 -13.22
C GLY A 133 9.70 0.59 -12.61
N ILE A 134 9.27 1.31 -11.57
CA ILE A 134 10.18 2.22 -10.85
C ILE A 134 11.04 1.45 -9.83
N PRO A 135 12.31 1.86 -9.64
CA PRO A 135 13.24 1.15 -8.75
C PRO A 135 12.88 1.23 -7.26
N HIS A 136 11.93 2.10 -6.89
CA HIS A 136 11.42 2.22 -5.52
C HIS A 136 10.48 1.07 -5.11
N LEU A 137 9.92 0.31 -6.06
CA LEU A 137 8.98 -0.77 -5.73
C LEU A 137 9.68 -1.98 -5.11
N LEU A 138 9.10 -2.52 -4.03
CA LEU A 138 9.50 -3.81 -3.43
C LEU A 138 9.01 -5.00 -4.26
N MET A 139 7.84 -4.87 -4.87
CA MET A 139 7.22 -5.85 -5.75
C MET A 139 6.34 -5.13 -6.77
N PRO A 140 5.90 -5.80 -7.87
CA PRO A 140 4.91 -5.22 -8.78
C PRO A 140 3.67 -4.74 -8.02
N VAL A 141 2.99 -3.70 -8.54
CA VAL A 141 1.75 -3.21 -7.93
C VAL A 141 0.76 -4.36 -7.76
N VAL A 142 0.31 -4.57 -6.53
CA VAL A 142 -0.54 -5.71 -6.17
C VAL A 142 -2.00 -5.36 -6.45
N THR A 143 -2.65 -6.16 -7.29
CA THR A 143 -4.01 -5.86 -7.77
C THR A 143 -5.05 -6.87 -7.29
N GLU A 144 -4.65 -8.09 -6.98
CA GLU A 144 -5.56 -9.15 -6.53
C GLU A 144 -5.76 -9.08 -5.00
N PRO A 145 -7.00 -9.09 -4.47
CA PRO A 145 -7.25 -8.96 -3.03
C PRO A 145 -6.55 -10.02 -2.17
N ARG A 146 -6.49 -11.28 -2.62
CA ARG A 146 -5.78 -12.35 -1.88
C ARG A 146 -4.27 -12.12 -1.86
N LYS A 147 -3.69 -11.68 -2.97
CA LYS A 147 -2.27 -11.29 -3.00
C LYS A 147 -2.02 -10.05 -2.16
N ALA A 148 -2.98 -9.12 -2.08
CA ALA A 148 -2.87 -7.95 -1.21
C ALA A 148 -2.80 -8.35 0.27
N ALA A 149 -3.62 -9.30 0.73
CA ALA A 149 -3.50 -9.86 2.08
C ALA A 149 -2.12 -10.51 2.29
N GLY A 150 -1.64 -11.28 1.31
CA GLY A 150 -0.30 -11.88 1.32
C GLY A 150 0.82 -10.83 1.37
N ALA A 151 0.71 -9.74 0.60
CA ALA A 151 1.68 -8.64 0.59
C ALA A 151 1.72 -7.89 1.93
N LEU A 152 0.57 -7.67 2.56
CA LEU A 152 0.52 -7.12 3.92
C LEU A 152 1.10 -8.10 4.95
N GLY A 153 0.85 -9.40 4.80
CA GLY A 153 1.47 -10.45 5.61
C GLY A 153 2.99 -10.47 5.47
N SER A 154 3.53 -10.36 4.25
CA SER A 154 4.98 -10.26 4.01
C SER A 154 5.58 -8.98 4.61
N ALA A 155 4.86 -7.87 4.58
CA ALA A 155 5.27 -6.63 5.26
C ALA A 155 5.34 -6.80 6.78
N VAL A 156 4.41 -7.57 7.39
CA VAL A 156 4.49 -7.93 8.82
C VAL A 156 5.74 -8.76 9.11
N GLN A 157 6.07 -9.74 8.26
CA GLN A 157 7.28 -10.55 8.42
C GLN A 157 8.55 -9.71 8.30
N GLU A 158 8.61 -8.79 7.34
CA GLU A 158 9.72 -7.85 7.19
C GLU A 158 9.88 -6.95 8.43
N MET A 159 8.76 -6.45 8.98
CA MET A 159 8.77 -5.72 10.25
C MET A 159 9.41 -6.54 11.38
N GLU A 160 9.02 -7.81 11.51
CA GLU A 160 9.56 -8.72 12.53
C GLU A 160 11.04 -9.05 12.29
N ARG A 161 11.46 -9.20 11.03
CA ARG A 161 12.86 -9.35 10.64
C ARG A 161 13.69 -8.15 11.08
N ARG A 162 13.20 -6.93 10.84
CA ARG A 162 13.86 -5.69 11.27
C ARG A 162 14.03 -5.62 12.77
N TYR A 163 13.02 -6.00 13.54
CA TYR A 163 13.12 -6.03 15.00
C TYR A 163 14.15 -7.04 15.51
N ARG A 164 14.29 -8.22 14.86
CA ARG A 164 15.37 -9.16 15.19
C ARG A 164 16.74 -8.54 14.96
N LEU A 165 16.97 -7.92 13.81
CA LEU A 165 18.21 -7.22 13.49
C LEU A 165 18.50 -6.07 14.46
N PHE A 166 17.48 -5.34 14.89
CA PHE A 166 17.66 -4.29 15.91
C PHE A 166 18.10 -4.87 17.25
N ALA A 167 17.53 -5.99 17.67
CA ALA A 167 17.92 -6.67 18.90
C ALA A 167 19.35 -7.21 18.84
N GLU A 168 19.72 -7.85 17.73
CA GLU A 168 21.07 -8.37 17.50
C GLU A 168 22.16 -7.27 17.53
N ASN A 169 21.80 -6.07 17.06
CA ASN A 169 22.71 -4.93 17.00
C ASN A 169 22.55 -3.93 18.16
N ASN A 170 21.73 -4.26 19.16
CA ASN A 170 21.47 -3.41 20.33
C ASN A 170 20.96 -1.99 19.98
N VAL A 171 20.17 -1.86 18.94
CA VAL A 171 19.51 -0.61 18.52
C VAL A 171 17.99 -0.71 18.68
N ARG A 172 17.28 0.44 18.69
CA ARG A 172 15.84 0.47 19.00
C ARG A 172 14.95 0.78 17.80
N ASP A 173 15.53 1.36 16.77
CA ASP A 173 14.79 1.83 15.60
C ASP A 173 15.66 1.89 14.34
N ILE A 174 15.02 2.05 13.18
CA ILE A 174 15.67 2.13 11.88
C ILE A 174 16.68 3.27 11.78
N LYS A 175 16.45 4.41 12.46
CA LYS A 175 17.34 5.55 12.41
C LYS A 175 18.66 5.24 13.11
N SER A 176 18.59 4.61 14.28
CA SER A 176 19.74 4.16 15.03
C SER A 176 20.47 3.05 14.29
N PHE A 177 19.74 2.11 13.67
CA PHE A 177 20.31 1.06 12.85
C PHE A 177 21.07 1.62 11.63
N ASN A 178 20.45 2.52 10.88
CA ASN A 178 21.07 3.13 9.69
C ASN A 178 22.27 4.01 10.03
N LYS A 179 22.31 4.59 11.22
CA LYS A 179 23.51 5.28 11.72
C LYS A 179 24.64 4.28 11.97
N LEU A 180 24.33 3.15 12.59
CA LEU A 180 25.30 2.09 12.83
C LEU A 180 25.81 1.48 11.49
N ALA A 181 24.92 1.23 10.54
CA ALA A 181 25.26 0.73 9.21
C ALA A 181 26.19 1.68 8.42
N ALA A 182 26.11 2.98 8.66
CA ALA A 182 27.03 3.94 8.07
C ALA A 182 28.47 3.84 8.65
N GLU A 183 28.61 3.27 9.84
CA GLU A 183 29.90 3.08 10.53
C GLU A 183 30.45 1.66 10.35
N GLN A 184 29.63 0.68 9.95
CA GLN A 184 29.96 -0.76 9.83
C GLN A 184 29.65 -1.25 8.40
N PRO A 185 30.68 -1.50 7.56
CA PRO A 185 30.48 -1.91 6.16
C PRO A 185 29.76 -3.26 5.96
N GLU A 186 29.74 -4.10 6.99
CA GLU A 186 29.04 -5.40 7.00
C GLU A 186 27.53 -5.27 7.17
N LEU A 187 27.04 -4.11 7.60
CA LEU A 187 25.62 -3.83 7.75
C LEU A 187 25.09 -3.03 6.57
N GLU A 188 24.07 -3.55 5.92
CA GLU A 188 23.39 -2.83 4.86
C GLU A 188 22.36 -1.83 5.43
N LYS A 189 22.33 -0.63 4.86
CA LYS A 189 21.35 0.38 5.19
C LYS A 189 19.94 -0.13 4.87
N MET A 190 19.01 0.03 5.79
CA MET A 190 17.59 -0.30 5.58
C MET A 190 16.81 0.88 5.01
N PRO A 191 16.11 0.74 3.88
CA PRO A 191 15.18 1.76 3.41
C PRO A 191 13.95 1.86 4.32
N TYR A 192 13.35 3.05 4.41
CA TYR A 192 11.98 3.19 4.89
C TYR A 192 11.03 2.53 3.90
N ILE A 193 9.89 2.03 4.38
CA ILE A 193 8.88 1.42 3.52
C ILE A 193 7.56 2.19 3.68
N ALA A 194 7.05 2.73 2.58
CA ALA A 194 5.70 3.27 2.52
C ALA A 194 4.76 2.26 1.85
N ILE A 195 3.77 1.80 2.61
CA ILE A 195 2.75 0.85 2.16
C ILE A 195 1.49 1.64 1.85
N ILE A 196 1.05 1.63 0.60
CA ILE A 196 -0.06 2.45 0.12
C ILE A 196 -1.16 1.55 -0.42
N ILE A 197 -2.36 1.69 0.14
CA ILE A 197 -3.58 1.00 -0.30
C ILE A 197 -4.52 2.07 -0.87
N ASP A 198 -4.82 1.99 -2.18
CA ASP A 198 -5.69 2.98 -2.83
C ASP A 198 -7.17 2.79 -2.48
N GLU A 199 -7.65 1.55 -2.38
CA GLU A 199 -9.04 1.28 -2.04
C GLU A 199 -9.17 0.12 -1.03
N LEU A 200 -9.26 0.47 0.24
CA LEU A 200 -9.42 -0.51 1.31
C LEU A 200 -10.73 -1.27 1.21
N ALA A 201 -11.82 -0.62 0.78
CA ALA A 201 -13.15 -1.24 0.73
C ALA A 201 -13.17 -2.51 -0.11
N ASP A 202 -12.46 -2.53 -1.24
CA ASP A 202 -12.46 -3.68 -2.13
C ASP A 202 -11.68 -4.87 -1.52
N LEU A 203 -10.70 -4.62 -0.67
CA LEU A 203 -10.01 -5.66 0.10
C LEU A 203 -10.88 -6.18 1.23
N MET A 204 -11.54 -5.29 1.98
CA MET A 204 -12.39 -5.65 3.12
C MET A 204 -13.57 -6.54 2.72
N MET A 205 -14.09 -6.37 1.51
CA MET A 205 -15.18 -7.19 0.97
C MET A 205 -14.78 -8.64 0.67
N VAL A 206 -13.50 -8.91 0.39
CA VAL A 206 -13.02 -10.22 -0.07
C VAL A 206 -12.20 -10.96 0.99
N VAL A 207 -11.28 -10.23 1.64
CA VAL A 207 -10.28 -10.77 2.58
C VAL A 207 -10.18 -9.90 3.85
N GLY A 208 -11.31 -9.32 4.27
CA GLY A 208 -11.36 -8.27 5.29
C GLY A 208 -10.63 -8.59 6.58
N LYS A 209 -10.80 -9.78 7.14
CA LYS A 209 -10.18 -10.15 8.42
C LYS A 209 -8.66 -10.16 8.35
N ASP A 210 -8.08 -10.76 7.33
CA ASP A 210 -6.63 -10.90 7.21
C ASP A 210 -5.96 -9.56 6.92
N VAL A 211 -6.64 -8.71 6.13
CA VAL A 211 -6.22 -7.33 5.85
C VAL A 211 -6.29 -6.47 7.10
N GLU A 212 -7.41 -6.52 7.84
CA GLU A 212 -7.57 -5.77 9.09
C GLU A 212 -6.51 -6.15 10.12
N ASP A 213 -6.30 -7.45 10.36
CA ASP A 213 -5.30 -7.96 11.30
C ASP A 213 -3.89 -7.49 10.91
N SER A 214 -3.52 -7.56 9.63
CA SER A 214 -2.21 -7.11 9.13
C SER A 214 -2.04 -5.60 9.27
N ILE A 215 -3.04 -4.80 8.89
CA ILE A 215 -3.05 -3.35 9.06
C ILE A 215 -2.86 -2.98 10.53
N CYS A 216 -3.62 -3.62 11.44
CA CYS A 216 -3.51 -3.35 12.87
C CYS A 216 -2.12 -3.70 13.43
N ARG A 217 -1.54 -4.85 13.06
CA ARG A 217 -0.19 -5.25 13.48
C ARG A 217 0.88 -4.27 13.01
N ILE A 218 0.82 -3.86 11.74
CA ILE A 218 1.74 -2.86 11.17
C ILE A 218 1.55 -1.52 11.90
N ALA A 219 0.31 -1.04 12.01
CA ALA A 219 0.03 0.27 12.62
C ALA A 219 0.45 0.37 14.08
N GLN A 220 0.43 -0.73 14.84
CA GLN A 220 0.85 -0.77 16.24
C GLN A 220 2.37 -0.77 16.42
N LYS A 221 3.12 -1.38 15.51
CA LYS A 221 4.53 -1.68 15.75
C LYS A 221 5.49 -1.13 14.71
N ALA A 222 5.06 -0.86 13.47
CA ALA A 222 5.97 -0.64 12.35
C ALA A 222 6.71 0.71 12.37
N ARG A 223 6.30 1.68 13.18
CA ARG A 223 6.94 2.99 13.27
C ARG A 223 8.44 2.91 13.54
N ALA A 224 8.86 2.14 14.54
CA ALA A 224 10.27 1.99 14.86
C ALA A 224 11.03 1.19 13.79
N ALA A 225 10.36 0.28 13.08
CA ALA A 225 10.91 -0.45 11.95
C ALA A 225 11.00 0.39 10.66
N GLY A 226 10.54 1.65 10.67
CA GLY A 226 10.56 2.55 9.51
C GLY A 226 9.56 2.17 8.44
N MET A 227 8.43 1.59 8.82
CA MET A 227 7.37 1.20 7.88
C MET A 227 6.10 1.99 8.18
N HIS A 228 5.48 2.52 7.14
CA HIS A 228 4.41 3.50 7.23
C HIS A 228 3.24 3.10 6.34
N LEU A 229 2.02 3.14 6.89
CA LEU A 229 0.78 2.83 6.18
C LEU A 229 0.09 4.11 5.70
N ILE A 230 -0.33 4.11 4.45
CA ILE A 230 -1.26 5.08 3.88
C ILE A 230 -2.44 4.29 3.32
N VAL A 231 -3.56 4.37 4.01
CA VAL A 231 -4.76 3.59 3.69
C VAL A 231 -5.81 4.53 3.15
N ALA A 232 -6.23 4.33 1.91
CA ALA A 232 -7.23 5.16 1.27
C ALA A 232 -8.52 4.37 0.96
N THR A 233 -9.67 5.06 0.95
CA THR A 233 -10.96 4.48 0.56
C THR A 233 -11.93 5.54 0.05
N GLN A 234 -12.75 5.16 -0.92
CA GLN A 234 -13.90 5.96 -1.40
C GLN A 234 -15.20 5.60 -0.69
N ARG A 235 -15.20 4.56 0.15
CA ARG A 235 -16.37 4.09 0.90
C ARG A 235 -16.16 4.27 2.41
N PRO A 236 -16.47 5.44 2.97
CA PRO A 236 -16.25 5.73 4.39
C PRO A 236 -17.33 5.11 5.28
N SER A 237 -17.61 3.82 5.14
CA SER A 237 -18.54 3.08 5.99
C SER A 237 -17.83 2.47 7.21
N VAL A 238 -18.59 2.15 8.25
CA VAL A 238 -18.04 1.54 9.47
C VAL A 238 -17.53 0.12 9.27
N ASP A 239 -17.99 -0.57 8.22
CA ASP A 239 -17.53 -1.91 7.84
C ASP A 239 -16.17 -1.87 7.14
N VAL A 240 -15.79 -0.72 6.58
CA VAL A 240 -14.50 -0.48 5.93
C VAL A 240 -13.53 0.20 6.89
N ILE A 241 -13.96 1.31 7.50
CA ILE A 241 -13.18 2.05 8.50
C ILE A 241 -13.64 1.59 9.89
N THR A 242 -13.17 0.42 10.27
CA THR A 242 -13.56 -0.21 11.53
C THR A 242 -13.00 0.53 12.74
N GLY A 243 -13.56 0.24 13.92
CA GLY A 243 -13.05 0.78 15.18
C GLY A 243 -11.60 0.42 15.44
N LEU A 244 -11.15 -0.78 15.01
CA LEU A 244 -9.78 -1.24 15.16
C LEU A 244 -8.82 -0.45 14.26
N ILE A 245 -9.18 -0.23 13.01
CA ILE A 245 -8.39 0.58 12.07
C ILE A 245 -8.27 2.02 12.60
N LYS A 246 -9.39 2.64 13.03
CA LYS A 246 -9.38 4.00 13.59
C LYS A 246 -8.52 4.16 14.83
N ALA A 247 -8.55 3.17 15.72
CA ALA A 247 -7.76 3.19 16.95
C ALA A 247 -6.25 3.14 16.67
N ASN A 248 -5.82 2.48 15.58
CA ASN A 248 -4.43 2.27 15.25
C ASN A 248 -3.89 3.29 14.21
N ILE A 249 -4.78 3.94 13.44
CA ILE A 249 -4.42 4.99 12.47
C ILE A 249 -5.07 6.33 12.89
N PRO A 250 -4.44 7.07 13.80
CA PRO A 250 -5.05 8.27 14.38
C PRO A 250 -4.95 9.50 13.47
N SER A 251 -4.02 9.54 12.52
CA SER A 251 -3.91 10.66 11.58
C SER A 251 -4.82 10.44 10.38
N ARG A 252 -5.60 11.44 10.02
CA ARG A 252 -6.70 11.29 9.06
C ARG A 252 -6.80 12.47 8.11
N ILE A 253 -7.13 12.17 6.86
CA ILE A 253 -7.56 13.13 5.85
C ILE A 253 -8.96 12.77 5.42
N ALA A 254 -9.88 13.70 5.55
CA ALA A 254 -11.23 13.59 4.98
C ALA A 254 -11.38 14.57 3.83
N PHE A 255 -11.67 14.04 2.65
CA PHE A 255 -12.17 14.80 1.51
C PHE A 255 -13.69 14.95 1.60
N ALA A 256 -14.28 15.65 0.63
CA ALA A 256 -15.73 15.81 0.55
C ALA A 256 -16.45 14.46 0.58
N VAL A 257 -17.48 14.37 1.41
CA VAL A 257 -18.38 13.22 1.56
C VAL A 257 -19.83 13.65 1.42
N SER A 258 -20.73 12.70 1.17
CA SER A 258 -22.14 12.97 0.93
C SER A 258 -22.97 13.20 2.20
N SER A 259 -22.48 12.73 3.35
CA SER A 259 -23.24 12.82 4.60
C SER A 259 -22.38 13.17 5.82
N GLN A 260 -23.02 13.72 6.84
CA GLN A 260 -22.41 13.94 8.15
C GLN A 260 -22.03 12.62 8.84
N VAL A 261 -22.72 11.53 8.53
CA VAL A 261 -22.40 10.19 9.06
C VAL A 261 -21.05 9.74 8.54
N ASP A 262 -20.78 9.91 7.25
CA ASP A 262 -19.49 9.59 6.63
C ASP A 262 -18.37 10.44 7.22
N SER A 263 -18.62 11.74 7.42
CA SER A 263 -17.65 12.63 8.08
C SER A 263 -17.29 12.12 9.49
N ARG A 264 -18.28 11.73 10.27
CA ARG A 264 -18.06 11.15 11.60
C ARG A 264 -17.34 9.81 11.55
N THR A 265 -17.61 9.00 10.56
CA THR A 265 -16.90 7.73 10.38
C THR A 265 -15.40 7.97 10.17
N ILE A 266 -15.01 9.00 9.43
CA ILE A 266 -13.61 9.33 9.16
C ILE A 266 -12.97 10.09 10.33
N LEU A 267 -13.58 11.22 10.74
CA LEU A 267 -12.94 12.22 11.62
C LEU A 267 -13.41 12.16 13.08
N ASP A 268 -14.36 11.28 13.41
CA ASP A 268 -15.12 11.32 14.68
C ASP A 268 -15.85 12.67 14.91
N GLY A 269 -16.00 13.45 13.85
CA GLY A 269 -16.62 14.78 13.85
C GLY A 269 -17.26 15.13 12.51
N SER A 270 -18.07 16.18 12.50
CA SER A 270 -18.69 16.72 11.29
C SER A 270 -17.78 17.71 10.56
N GLY A 271 -18.08 18.00 9.31
CA GLY A 271 -17.45 19.07 8.51
C GLY A 271 -16.95 18.63 7.14
N ALA A 272 -16.67 17.35 6.92
CA ALA A 272 -16.25 16.86 5.61
C ALA A 272 -17.40 16.89 4.59
N GLU A 273 -18.65 16.84 5.04
CA GLU A 273 -19.85 17.01 4.21
C GLU A 273 -20.02 18.45 3.65
N LYS A 274 -19.28 19.41 4.19
CA LYS A 274 -19.29 20.82 3.77
C LYS A 274 -18.10 21.22 2.90
N LEU A 275 -17.27 20.26 2.54
CA LEU A 275 -16.12 20.48 1.67
C LEU A 275 -16.54 20.60 0.20
N LEU A 276 -15.77 21.36 -0.57
CA LEU A 276 -16.09 21.75 -1.94
C LEU A 276 -15.74 20.69 -2.98
N GLY A 277 -15.08 19.58 -2.57
CA GLY A 277 -14.49 18.62 -3.50
C GLY A 277 -13.22 19.14 -4.18
N MET A 278 -12.75 18.44 -5.22
CA MET A 278 -11.56 18.83 -6.00
C MET A 278 -10.31 19.12 -5.16
N GLY A 279 -10.04 18.30 -4.15
CA GLY A 279 -8.88 18.43 -3.29
C GLY A 279 -9.07 19.27 -2.01
N ASP A 280 -10.27 19.82 -1.79
CA ASP A 280 -10.61 20.44 -0.51
C ASP A 280 -10.75 19.37 0.57
N MET A 281 -9.94 19.44 1.62
CA MET A 281 -9.83 18.41 2.64
C MET A 281 -9.73 18.95 4.06
N LEU A 282 -10.09 18.11 5.01
CA LEU A 282 -9.82 18.29 6.44
C LEU A 282 -8.70 17.34 6.87
N PHE A 283 -7.60 17.88 7.32
CA PHE A 283 -6.44 17.15 7.83
C PHE A 283 -6.41 17.17 9.35
N MET A 284 -6.39 16.00 9.95
CA MET A 284 -6.31 15.80 11.39
C MET A 284 -5.08 14.93 11.72
N PRO A 285 -3.91 15.54 12.00
CA PRO A 285 -2.75 14.81 12.47
C PRO A 285 -2.96 14.28 13.90
N VAL A 286 -2.20 13.26 14.28
CA VAL A 286 -2.23 12.71 15.64
C VAL A 286 -2.02 13.80 16.68
N GLY A 287 -2.89 13.83 17.72
CA GLY A 287 -2.82 14.79 18.81
C GLY A 287 -3.42 16.17 18.52
N ALA A 288 -3.89 16.42 17.30
CA ALA A 288 -4.60 17.68 17.01
C ALA A 288 -6.01 17.66 17.60
N PRO A 289 -6.44 18.73 18.29
CA PRO A 289 -7.79 18.79 18.86
C PRO A 289 -8.88 19.05 17.80
N LYS A 290 -8.51 19.59 16.64
CA LYS A 290 -9.41 19.89 15.52
C LYS A 290 -8.68 19.69 14.20
N PRO A 291 -9.40 19.33 13.13
CA PRO A 291 -8.81 19.24 11.80
C PRO A 291 -8.52 20.63 11.23
N THR A 292 -7.45 20.72 10.42
CA THR A 292 -7.11 21.89 9.63
C THR A 292 -7.65 21.73 8.22
N ARG A 293 -8.31 22.76 7.67
CA ARG A 293 -8.76 22.77 6.27
C ARG A 293 -7.59 23.10 5.35
N ILE A 294 -7.38 22.26 4.35
CA ILE A 294 -6.30 22.39 3.38
C ILE A 294 -6.88 22.19 1.98
N GLN A 295 -6.50 23.08 1.06
CA GLN A 295 -6.65 22.79 -0.37
C GLN A 295 -5.48 21.93 -0.80
N GLY A 296 -5.77 20.66 -1.14
CA GLY A 296 -4.77 19.67 -1.55
C GLY A 296 -4.03 20.06 -2.82
N THR A 297 -2.82 19.53 -2.95
CA THR A 297 -2.00 19.72 -4.16
C THR A 297 -2.65 19.05 -5.37
N PHE A 298 -2.45 19.66 -6.52
CA PHE A 298 -2.83 19.14 -7.83
C PHE A 298 -1.58 18.81 -8.64
N VAL A 299 -1.56 17.63 -9.23
CA VAL A 299 -0.57 17.16 -10.19
C VAL A 299 -1.32 16.53 -11.37
N ARG A 300 -0.88 16.78 -12.58
CA ARG A 300 -1.49 16.23 -13.79
C ARG A 300 -0.92 14.85 -14.11
N ASP A 301 -1.70 14.02 -14.77
CA ASP A 301 -1.27 12.67 -15.16
C ASP A 301 -0.04 12.72 -16.09
N GLU A 302 0.02 13.72 -17.01
CA GLU A 302 1.20 13.90 -17.88
C GLU A 302 2.47 14.31 -17.11
N GLU A 303 2.31 14.99 -15.97
CA GLU A 303 3.43 15.35 -15.08
C GLU A 303 3.92 14.11 -14.34
N ILE A 304 3.00 13.26 -13.85
CA ILE A 304 3.31 11.98 -13.21
C ILE A 304 4.05 11.08 -14.21
N SER A 305 3.49 10.85 -15.38
CA SER A 305 4.09 9.99 -16.41
C SER A 305 5.51 10.43 -16.77
N ARG A 306 5.76 11.74 -16.97
CA ARG A 306 7.11 12.27 -17.25
C ARG A 306 8.10 12.01 -16.12
N VAL A 307 7.68 12.15 -14.86
CA VAL A 307 8.53 11.86 -13.71
C VAL A 307 8.84 10.36 -13.62
N LEU A 308 7.83 9.52 -13.86
CA LEU A 308 8.02 8.07 -13.85
C LEU A 308 8.96 7.60 -14.97
N ASP A 309 8.83 8.15 -16.19
CA ASP A 309 9.72 7.84 -17.30
C ASP A 309 11.18 8.21 -16.96
N PHE A 310 11.39 9.38 -16.36
CA PHE A 310 12.72 9.81 -15.91
C PHE A 310 13.29 8.85 -14.85
N ILE A 311 12.49 8.44 -13.86
CA ILE A 311 12.92 7.53 -12.80
C ILE A 311 13.22 6.14 -13.36
N LYS A 312 12.39 5.61 -14.27
CA LYS A 312 12.57 4.31 -14.92
C LYS A 312 13.85 4.26 -15.76
N GLN A 313 14.27 5.38 -16.36
CA GLN A 313 15.53 5.48 -17.10
C GLN A 313 16.75 5.60 -16.18
N SER A 314 16.57 6.08 -14.96
CA SER A 314 17.67 6.35 -14.00
C SER A 314 18.10 5.13 -13.21
N GLY A 315 17.36 4.02 -13.24
CA GLY A 315 17.68 2.81 -12.47
C GLY A 315 16.91 1.58 -12.92
N THR A 316 17.49 0.41 -12.65
CA THR A 316 16.83 -0.89 -12.85
C THR A 316 16.01 -1.27 -11.64
N VAL A 317 14.82 -1.82 -11.88
CA VAL A 317 13.99 -2.37 -10.81
C VAL A 317 14.64 -3.62 -10.24
N GLN A 318 14.75 -3.67 -8.93
CA GLN A 318 15.12 -4.87 -8.18
C GLN A 318 14.01 -5.15 -7.17
N TYR A 319 13.15 -6.10 -7.53
CA TYR A 319 12.09 -6.54 -6.63
C TYR A 319 12.66 -7.41 -5.51
N ASP A 320 12.02 -7.37 -4.34
CA ASP A 320 12.34 -8.23 -3.21
C ASP A 320 11.69 -9.61 -3.41
N GLU A 321 12.46 -10.55 -3.95
CA GLU A 321 11.98 -11.89 -4.25
C GLU A 321 11.51 -12.65 -2.99
N ALA A 322 12.13 -12.41 -1.84
CA ALA A 322 11.72 -13.03 -0.58
C ALA A 322 10.34 -12.54 -0.13
N MET A 323 10.05 -11.26 -0.29
CA MET A 323 8.73 -10.71 -0.01
C MET A 323 7.68 -11.21 -1.00
N ILE A 324 8.02 -11.35 -2.28
CA ILE A 324 7.12 -11.91 -3.30
C ILE A 324 6.80 -13.38 -2.98
N GLU A 325 7.78 -14.18 -2.65
CA GLU A 325 7.57 -15.59 -2.27
C GLU A 325 6.71 -15.72 -1.01
N ALA A 326 6.96 -14.89 0.00
CA ALA A 326 6.15 -14.83 1.21
C ALA A 326 4.69 -14.43 0.91
N MET A 327 4.48 -13.45 0.02
CA MET A 327 3.15 -13.04 -0.44
C MET A 327 2.41 -14.20 -1.10
N GLU A 328 3.05 -14.93 -2.00
CA GLU A 328 2.43 -16.06 -2.71
C GLU A 328 2.09 -17.21 -1.77
N LYS A 329 2.95 -17.54 -0.81
CA LYS A 329 2.69 -18.57 0.22
C LYS A 329 1.46 -18.23 1.07
N HIS A 330 1.32 -16.98 1.49
CA HIS A 330 0.14 -16.53 2.24
C HIS A 330 -1.14 -16.61 1.42
N ALA A 331 -1.11 -16.18 0.15
CA ALA A 331 -2.27 -16.23 -0.73
C ALA A 331 -2.78 -17.66 -0.97
N ILE A 332 -1.89 -18.66 -0.94
CA ILE A 332 -2.24 -20.08 -1.10
C ILE A 332 -2.83 -20.68 0.18
N GLN A 333 -2.32 -20.33 1.36
CA GLN A 333 -2.80 -20.86 2.63
C GLN A 333 -4.23 -20.40 2.94
N ASP A 334 -4.59 -19.17 2.60
CA ASP A 334 -5.95 -18.64 2.80
C ASP A 334 -6.95 -19.21 1.80
N GLY A 335 -6.52 -19.62 0.60
CA GLY A 335 -7.33 -20.34 -0.36
C GLY A 335 -7.83 -21.70 0.17
N LYS A 336 -7.08 -22.34 1.07
CA LYS A 336 -7.47 -23.61 1.71
C LYS A 336 -8.42 -23.46 2.90
N LYS A 337 -8.42 -22.29 3.58
CA LYS A 337 -9.33 -22.04 4.71
C LYS A 337 -10.73 -21.57 4.30
N GLY A 338 -10.90 -21.06 3.09
CA GLY A 338 -12.19 -20.57 2.57
C GLY A 338 -13.07 -21.61 1.88
N SER A 339 -12.61 -22.84 1.71
CA SER A 339 -13.37 -23.95 1.10
C SER A 339 -13.78 -24.98 2.17
N GLY A 340 -14.60 -24.56 3.09
CA GLY A 340 -15.33 -25.46 3.95
C GLY A 340 -16.67 -25.81 3.32
N GLY A 341 -16.76 -26.95 2.62
CA GLY A 341 -18.04 -27.51 2.20
C GLY A 341 -17.98 -28.27 0.88
N ALA A 342 -17.65 -29.53 0.96
CA ALA A 342 -18.23 -30.70 0.33
C ALA A 342 -17.13 -31.77 0.14
N ASP A 343 -17.34 -32.87 0.83
CA ASP A 343 -16.61 -34.12 0.63
C ASP A 343 -16.67 -34.54 -0.84
N SER A 344 -15.51 -34.78 -1.41
CA SER A 344 -15.30 -35.77 -2.43
C SER A 344 -13.92 -36.36 -2.17
N ASP A 345 -13.92 -37.61 -1.73
CA ASP A 345 -12.77 -38.49 -1.69
C ASP A 345 -12.22 -38.64 -3.12
N GLU A 346 -11.19 -37.87 -3.44
CA GLU A 346 -10.25 -38.16 -4.51
C GLU A 346 -8.85 -37.90 -3.97
N ASP A 347 -7.98 -38.87 -4.16
CA ASP A 347 -6.59 -38.98 -3.71
C ASP A 347 -5.78 -37.68 -3.95
N PRO A 348 -5.15 -37.07 -2.92
CA PRO A 348 -4.58 -35.73 -3.03
C PRO A 348 -3.23 -35.64 -3.73
N ASP A 349 -2.74 -36.64 -4.42
CA ASP A 349 -1.29 -36.77 -4.63
C ASP A 349 -0.75 -36.55 -6.05
N THR A 350 -1.57 -36.22 -7.08
CA THR A 350 -0.96 -35.95 -8.40
C THR A 350 -1.63 -34.82 -9.16
N ASP A 351 -0.87 -33.71 -9.39
CA ASP A 351 -1.34 -32.59 -10.22
C ASP A 351 -1.67 -33.06 -11.66
N PRO A 352 -2.84 -32.69 -12.22
CA PRO A 352 -3.23 -33.09 -13.60
C PRO A 352 -2.20 -32.71 -14.67
N MET A 353 -1.36 -31.73 -14.43
CA MET A 353 -0.29 -31.29 -15.33
C MET A 353 1.04 -32.00 -15.07
N PHE A 354 1.12 -32.89 -14.06
CA PHE A 354 2.36 -33.55 -13.66
C PHE A 354 2.98 -34.36 -14.81
N LYS A 355 2.20 -35.19 -15.51
CA LYS A 355 2.68 -35.97 -16.64
C LYS A 355 3.28 -35.11 -17.75
N GLN A 356 2.58 -34.05 -18.13
CA GLN A 356 3.05 -33.12 -19.15
C GLN A 356 4.30 -32.36 -18.69
N ALA A 357 4.38 -31.98 -17.42
CA ALA A 357 5.54 -31.29 -16.86
C ALA A 357 6.78 -32.20 -16.84
N VAL A 358 6.63 -33.51 -16.52
CA VAL A 358 7.72 -34.49 -16.59
C VAL A 358 8.25 -34.62 -18.01
N GLU A 359 7.38 -34.75 -19.01
CA GLU A 359 7.79 -34.81 -20.41
C GLU A 359 8.60 -33.58 -20.84
N VAL A 360 8.15 -32.38 -20.47
CA VAL A 360 8.86 -31.12 -20.76
C VAL A 360 10.24 -31.10 -20.13
N VAL A 361 10.39 -31.59 -18.90
CA VAL A 361 11.65 -31.62 -18.16
C VAL A 361 12.61 -32.67 -18.79
N ILE A 362 12.13 -33.82 -19.15
CA ILE A 362 12.91 -34.87 -19.80
C ILE A 362 13.40 -34.40 -21.18
N ASP A 363 12.51 -33.80 -21.98
CA ASP A 363 12.86 -33.30 -23.33
C ASP A 363 13.86 -32.11 -23.25
N ALA A 364 13.83 -31.33 -22.19
CA ALA A 364 14.77 -30.23 -22.00
C ALA A 364 16.12 -30.68 -21.40
N GLY A 365 16.20 -31.90 -20.84
CA GLY A 365 17.38 -32.42 -20.19
C GLY A 365 17.79 -31.71 -18.89
N GLN A 366 16.95 -30.86 -18.40
CA GLN A 366 17.15 -30.08 -17.17
C GLN A 366 15.82 -29.66 -16.54
N ALA A 367 15.76 -29.63 -15.23
CA ALA A 367 14.57 -29.27 -14.49
C ALA A 367 14.73 -27.88 -13.82
N ALA A 368 13.88 -26.94 -14.20
CA ALA A 368 13.83 -25.61 -13.62
C ALA A 368 12.39 -25.12 -13.52
N THR A 369 12.03 -24.50 -12.41
CA THR A 369 10.68 -23.93 -12.19
C THR A 369 10.30 -22.95 -13.29
N SER A 370 11.25 -22.12 -13.73
CA SER A 370 11.06 -21.16 -14.84
C SER A 370 10.81 -21.82 -16.20
N LEU A 371 11.29 -23.03 -16.40
CA LEU A 371 11.02 -23.83 -17.61
C LEU A 371 9.55 -24.27 -17.63
N LEU A 372 9.05 -24.80 -16.51
CA LEU A 372 7.66 -25.22 -16.37
C LEU A 372 6.68 -24.05 -16.47
N GLN A 373 7.01 -22.92 -15.88
CA GLN A 373 6.22 -21.70 -16.03
C GLN A 373 6.03 -21.31 -17.50
N ARG A 374 7.10 -21.29 -18.27
CA ARG A 374 7.06 -20.90 -19.70
C ARG A 374 6.42 -21.94 -20.60
N ARG A 375 6.72 -23.20 -20.42
CA ARG A 375 6.29 -24.28 -21.33
C ARG A 375 4.90 -24.81 -21.00
N CYS A 376 4.59 -24.92 -19.70
CA CYS A 376 3.31 -25.45 -19.23
C CYS A 376 2.32 -24.35 -18.82
N LYS A 377 2.71 -23.06 -18.92
CA LYS A 377 1.90 -21.89 -18.52
C LYS A 377 1.41 -22.00 -17.06
N LEU A 378 2.24 -22.51 -16.18
CA LEU A 378 1.95 -22.70 -14.76
C LEU A 378 2.37 -21.47 -13.95
N GLY A 379 1.63 -21.15 -12.89
CA GLY A 379 2.10 -20.22 -11.87
C GLY A 379 3.28 -20.81 -11.08
N TYR A 380 4.15 -19.95 -10.53
CA TYR A 380 5.38 -20.36 -9.82
C TYR A 380 5.12 -21.42 -8.73
N ALA A 381 4.14 -21.20 -7.87
CA ALA A 381 3.81 -22.11 -6.77
C ALA A 381 3.36 -23.52 -7.24
N ARG A 382 2.63 -23.59 -8.36
CA ARG A 382 2.22 -24.86 -8.95
C ARG A 382 3.39 -25.57 -9.62
N ALA A 383 4.24 -24.80 -10.33
CA ALA A 383 5.46 -25.34 -10.93
C ALA A 383 6.45 -25.84 -9.86
N ALA A 384 6.59 -25.13 -8.73
CA ALA A 384 7.44 -25.56 -7.61
C ALA A 384 6.93 -26.87 -6.98
N ARG A 385 5.62 -27.00 -6.72
CA ARG A 385 5.04 -28.26 -6.20
C ARG A 385 5.27 -29.44 -7.13
N ILE A 386 5.10 -29.24 -8.43
CA ILE A 386 5.36 -30.29 -9.44
C ILE A 386 6.84 -30.67 -9.43
N MET A 387 7.75 -29.70 -9.27
CA MET A 387 9.19 -29.96 -9.12
C MET A 387 9.51 -30.78 -7.86
N ASP A 388 8.87 -30.47 -6.73
CA ASP A 388 9.07 -31.20 -5.48
C ASP A 388 8.50 -32.63 -5.57
N GLU A 389 7.37 -32.82 -6.24
CA GLU A 389 6.80 -34.12 -6.52
C GLU A 389 7.71 -34.96 -7.47
N MET A 390 8.31 -34.32 -8.48
CA MET A 390 9.29 -34.99 -9.35
C MET A 390 10.54 -35.42 -8.57
N GLU A 391 10.99 -34.66 -7.60
CA GLU A 391 12.10 -35.01 -6.72
C GLU A 391 11.75 -36.18 -5.82
N GLN A 392 10.57 -36.16 -5.17
CA GLN A 392 10.08 -37.25 -4.32
C GLN A 392 9.94 -38.59 -5.10
N LYS A 393 9.50 -38.51 -6.35
CA LYS A 393 9.39 -39.66 -7.24
C LYS A 393 10.71 -40.06 -7.91
N GLY A 394 11.83 -39.40 -7.58
CA GLY A 394 13.15 -39.72 -8.11
C GLY A 394 13.34 -39.39 -9.60
N ILE A 395 12.53 -38.54 -10.17
CA ILE A 395 12.59 -38.13 -11.58
C ILE A 395 13.69 -37.10 -11.80
N ILE A 396 13.87 -36.20 -10.83
CA ILE A 396 14.90 -35.16 -10.84
C ILE A 396 15.73 -35.19 -9.56
N GLY A 397 16.92 -34.59 -9.62
CA GLY A 397 17.84 -34.46 -8.48
C GLY A 397 17.41 -33.40 -7.46
N PRO A 398 18.08 -33.40 -6.28
CA PRO A 398 17.77 -32.45 -5.20
C PRO A 398 18.04 -31.02 -5.60
N TYR A 399 17.46 -30.09 -4.83
CA TYR A 399 17.64 -28.66 -5.04
C TYR A 399 19.08 -28.22 -4.71
N GLU A 400 19.79 -27.67 -5.70
CA GLU A 400 21.16 -27.18 -5.59
C GLU A 400 21.27 -25.64 -5.75
N GLY A 401 20.30 -24.91 -5.26
CA GLY A 401 20.29 -23.44 -5.35
C GLY A 401 19.83 -22.92 -6.72
N ALA A 402 20.48 -21.89 -7.26
CA ALA A 402 20.07 -21.23 -8.50
C ALA A 402 20.32 -22.02 -9.79
N LYS A 403 20.91 -23.22 -9.72
CA LYS A 403 21.15 -24.07 -10.90
C LYS A 403 19.95 -24.95 -11.23
N PRO A 404 19.68 -25.21 -12.53
CA PRO A 404 18.69 -26.22 -12.91
C PRO A 404 19.04 -27.58 -12.31
N ARG A 405 18.05 -28.30 -11.80
CA ARG A 405 18.21 -29.66 -11.24
C ARG A 405 18.47 -30.68 -12.37
N ALA A 406 19.27 -31.67 -12.08
CA ALA A 406 19.56 -32.75 -13.04
C ALA A 406 18.34 -33.67 -13.26
N VAL A 407 18.10 -34.12 -14.47
CA VAL A 407 17.08 -35.14 -14.79
C VAL A 407 17.72 -36.50 -14.57
N LEU A 408 17.11 -37.36 -13.73
CA LEU A 408 17.67 -38.65 -13.31
C LEU A 408 17.15 -39.81 -14.12
N ILE A 409 16.05 -39.65 -14.86
CA ILE A 409 15.43 -40.72 -15.64
C ILE A 409 15.40 -40.39 -17.13
N SER A 410 15.48 -41.44 -17.96
CA SER A 410 15.30 -41.34 -19.41
C SER A 410 13.83 -41.36 -19.80
N ARG A 411 13.52 -40.96 -21.04
CA ARG A 411 12.16 -41.04 -21.60
C ARG A 411 11.62 -42.47 -21.61
N GLN A 412 12.47 -43.48 -21.81
CA GLN A 412 12.09 -44.89 -21.81
C GLN A 412 11.70 -45.35 -20.41
N GLN A 413 12.48 -44.97 -19.39
CA GLN A 413 12.18 -45.26 -17.99
C GLN A 413 10.87 -44.61 -17.53
N TRP A 414 10.60 -43.37 -17.99
CA TRP A 414 9.34 -42.67 -17.71
C TRP A 414 8.13 -43.46 -18.29
N LEU A 415 8.22 -43.94 -19.53
CA LEU A 415 7.16 -44.76 -20.14
C LEU A 415 6.95 -46.05 -19.39
N GLU A 416 8.01 -46.75 -18.95
CA GLU A 416 7.94 -47.95 -18.15
C GLU A 416 7.28 -47.69 -16.76
N MET A 417 7.55 -46.54 -16.13
CA MET A 417 6.90 -46.14 -14.88
C MET A 417 5.40 -45.86 -15.06
N GLN A 418 5.00 -45.33 -16.20
CA GLN A 418 3.57 -45.14 -16.52
C GLN A 418 2.83 -46.44 -16.79
N MET A 419 3.50 -47.43 -17.39
CA MET A 419 2.89 -48.75 -17.68
C MET A 419 2.79 -49.64 -16.45
N ASN A 420 3.58 -49.41 -15.41
CA ASN A 420 3.60 -50.19 -14.17
C ASN A 420 2.73 -49.59 -13.04
N GLN A 421 1.98 -48.51 -13.27
CA GLN A 421 0.93 -48.08 -12.36
C GLN A 421 -0.30 -48.93 -12.57
N PRO A 422 -0.83 -49.64 -11.55
CA PRO A 422 -2.08 -50.38 -11.69
C PRO A 422 -3.21 -49.40 -12.01
N GLU A 423 -3.99 -49.68 -13.06
CA GLU A 423 -5.28 -49.07 -13.29
C GLU A 423 -6.19 -49.42 -12.10
N GLU A 424 -6.52 -48.42 -11.23
CA GLU A 424 -7.68 -48.49 -10.35
C GLU A 424 -8.80 -47.58 -10.88
#